data_ef581f762ccd19dbe5f2938830340fe0
#
_entry.id   ef581f762ccd19dbe5f2938830340fe0
#
_cell.length_a   1.000
_cell.length_b   1.000
_cell.length_c   1.000
_cell.angle_alpha   90.00
_cell.angle_beta   90.00
_cell.angle_gamma   90.00
#
_symmetry.space_group_name_H-M   'P 1'
#
loop_
_entity.id
_entity.type
_entity.pdbx_description
1 polymer ?
#
loop_
_entity_poly.entity_id
_entity_poly.type
_entity_poly.pdbx_seq_one_letter_code
_entity_poly.pdbx_strand_id
1 'polypeptide(L)'
;MLCGLPHKKHLKLHLKYGPVVRIGPNMLSFNHPDAMKDVRGHRKAGEPEHGKDPISVQFAGDNIVGSDRENHTRFRRALAYGFSAQAMLEQEPTFKSYVNQLFQKLHEQSSGGKRTVDISKWFNFTTFDMIGDLAFGESFSCLDNSTYHPWVALAFESLRSVAFIAEIGRYPSLAPLAGFMLPRGLLTKFAENKELASMKVRKRLDTKTDRPDFVGKVTQGLKSKGTVSTHHLGSFL
;
A
#
# COMPACT_ATOMS: atom_id res chain seq x y z
N MET A 1 0.18 21.53 -5.87
CA MET A 1 -0.02 20.26 -5.17
C MET A 1 0.65 20.20 -3.81
N LEU A 2 1.76 20.90 -3.59
CA LEU A 2 2.52 20.91 -2.33
C LEU A 2 1.78 21.43 -1.08
N CYS A 3 0.65 22.10 -1.24
CA CYS A 3 -0.15 22.63 -0.11
C CYS A 3 -1.05 21.57 0.58
N GLY A 4 -0.96 20.30 0.23
CA GLY A 4 -1.76 19.20 0.83
C GLY A 4 -3.24 19.19 0.48
N LEU A 5 -3.74 20.09 -0.37
CA LEU A 5 -5.14 20.20 -0.74
C LEU A 5 -5.39 20.10 -2.27
N PRO A 6 -4.72 19.17 -2.99
CA PRO A 6 -4.90 19.07 -4.44
C PRO A 6 -6.34 18.77 -4.82
N HIS A 7 -7.04 17.92 -4.08
CA HIS A 7 -8.44 17.54 -4.32
C HIS A 7 -9.38 18.75 -4.31
N LYS A 8 -9.22 19.71 -3.40
CA LYS A 8 -10.02 20.93 -3.36
C LYS A 8 -9.73 21.85 -4.56
N LYS A 9 -8.45 21.91 -4.98
CA LYS A 9 -8.08 22.70 -6.17
C LYS A 9 -8.61 22.05 -7.44
N HIS A 10 -8.50 20.74 -7.60
CA HIS A 10 -9.03 20.03 -8.75
C HIS A 10 -10.55 20.18 -8.84
N LEU A 11 -11.27 20.06 -7.72
CA LEU A 11 -12.71 20.31 -7.69
C LEU A 11 -13.05 21.72 -8.22
N LYS A 12 -12.37 22.76 -7.72
CA LYS A 12 -12.58 24.13 -8.21
C LYS A 12 -12.30 24.29 -9.70
N LEU A 13 -11.27 23.62 -10.21
CA LEU A 13 -10.93 23.65 -11.64
C LEU A 13 -12.03 22.95 -12.47
N HIS A 14 -12.51 21.80 -12.05
CA HIS A 14 -13.60 21.10 -12.73
C HIS A 14 -14.92 21.86 -12.69
N LEU A 15 -15.24 22.51 -11.58
CA LEU A 15 -16.43 23.38 -11.50
C LEU A 15 -16.34 24.58 -12.46
N LYS A 16 -15.13 25.09 -12.74
CA LYS A 16 -14.91 26.23 -13.63
C LYS A 16 -14.75 25.83 -15.10
N TYR A 17 -14.03 24.74 -15.40
CA TYR A 17 -13.61 24.41 -16.76
C TYR A 17 -14.26 23.13 -17.32
N GLY A 18 -15.06 22.42 -16.52
CA GLY A 18 -15.79 21.24 -16.96
C GLY A 18 -15.11 19.91 -16.66
N PRO A 19 -15.57 18.81 -17.31
CA PRO A 19 -15.20 17.44 -16.91
C PRO A 19 -13.77 17.03 -17.26
N VAL A 20 -13.07 17.76 -18.15
CA VAL A 20 -11.69 17.48 -18.53
C VAL A 20 -10.85 18.75 -18.35
N VAL A 21 -9.84 18.69 -17.50
CA VAL A 21 -9.01 19.85 -17.17
C VAL A 21 -7.53 19.48 -17.23
N ARG A 22 -6.73 20.30 -17.91
CA ARG A 22 -5.27 20.18 -17.89
C ARG A 22 -4.76 20.72 -16.56
N ILE A 23 -4.11 19.87 -15.76
CA ILE A 23 -3.56 20.20 -14.43
C ILE A 23 -2.04 20.26 -14.38
N GLY A 24 -1.38 19.91 -15.47
CA GLY A 24 0.08 19.97 -15.65
C GLY A 24 0.47 19.87 -17.11
N PRO A 25 1.76 20.00 -17.46
CA PRO A 25 2.22 19.99 -18.86
C PRO A 25 1.72 18.78 -19.64
N ASN A 26 1.81 17.57 -19.04
CA ASN A 26 1.41 16.30 -19.63
C ASN A 26 0.36 15.58 -18.77
N MET A 27 -0.48 16.34 -18.04
CA MET A 27 -1.45 15.78 -17.11
C MET A 27 -2.84 16.33 -17.35
N LEU A 28 -3.80 15.41 -17.51
CA LEU A 28 -5.22 15.71 -17.56
C LEU A 28 -5.92 15.14 -16.33
N SER A 29 -6.85 15.89 -15.80
CA SER A 29 -7.79 15.44 -14.78
C SER A 29 -9.16 15.26 -15.40
N PHE A 30 -9.79 14.14 -15.10
CA PHE A 30 -11.12 13.79 -15.59
C PHE A 30 -12.09 13.72 -14.41
N ASN A 31 -13.25 14.35 -14.57
CA ASN A 31 -14.37 14.24 -13.66
C ASN A 31 -15.60 13.73 -14.44
N HIS A 32 -15.51 12.49 -14.93
CA HIS A 32 -16.55 11.81 -15.66
C HIS A 32 -16.60 10.34 -15.23
N PRO A 33 -17.80 9.75 -15.05
CA PRO A 33 -17.93 8.35 -14.59
C PRO A 33 -17.20 7.34 -15.46
N ASP A 34 -17.25 7.52 -16.79
CA ASP A 34 -16.63 6.59 -17.74
C ASP A 34 -15.12 6.71 -17.83
N ALA A 35 -14.53 7.81 -17.36
CA ALA A 35 -13.09 8.04 -17.47
C ALA A 35 -12.24 6.90 -16.83
N MET A 36 -12.72 6.34 -15.71
CA MET A 36 -12.03 5.22 -15.08
C MET A 36 -12.02 3.99 -15.99
N LYS A 37 -13.13 3.69 -16.63
CA LYS A 37 -13.27 2.58 -17.58
C LYS A 37 -12.42 2.83 -18.85
N ASP A 38 -12.49 4.02 -19.41
CA ASP A 38 -11.81 4.37 -20.65
C ASP A 38 -10.29 4.44 -20.49
N VAL A 39 -9.80 4.97 -19.36
CA VAL A 39 -8.36 5.16 -19.12
C VAL A 39 -7.72 3.94 -18.44
N ARG A 40 -8.44 3.25 -17.54
CA ARG A 40 -7.88 2.16 -16.71
C ARG A 40 -8.53 0.80 -16.97
N GLY A 41 -9.60 0.75 -17.77
CA GLY A 41 -10.29 -0.49 -18.10
C GLY A 41 -9.43 -1.42 -18.96
N HIS A 42 -9.83 -2.69 -18.98
CA HIS A 42 -9.20 -3.67 -19.84
C HIS A 42 -9.38 -3.31 -21.32
N ARG A 43 -8.30 -3.31 -22.06
CA ARG A 43 -8.29 -3.12 -23.51
C ARG A 43 -8.64 -4.42 -24.22
N LYS A 44 -9.18 -4.29 -25.43
CA LYS A 44 -9.41 -5.43 -26.32
C LYS A 44 -8.09 -6.07 -26.72
N ALA A 45 -8.14 -7.32 -27.14
CA ALA A 45 -6.96 -8.01 -27.64
C ALA A 45 -6.38 -7.24 -28.85
N GLY A 46 -5.06 -6.95 -28.81
CA GLY A 46 -4.36 -6.18 -29.83
C GLY A 46 -4.35 -4.66 -29.63
N GLU A 47 -5.14 -4.11 -28.70
CA GLU A 47 -5.06 -2.70 -28.38
C GLU A 47 -3.94 -2.42 -27.34
N PRO A 48 -3.15 -1.34 -27.54
CA PRO A 48 -2.13 -0.97 -26.57
C PRO A 48 -2.78 -0.51 -25.25
N GLU A 49 -2.20 -0.93 -24.13
CA GLU A 49 -2.62 -0.43 -22.81
C GLU A 49 -2.10 0.98 -22.57
N HIS A 50 -2.86 1.76 -21.81
CA HIS A 50 -2.34 2.99 -21.23
C HIS A 50 -1.27 2.64 -20.20
N GLY A 51 -0.06 3.17 -20.39
CA GLY A 51 1.05 2.98 -19.48
C GLY A 51 0.77 3.56 -18.09
N LYS A 52 1.49 3.05 -17.10
CA LYS A 52 1.55 3.67 -15.78
C LYS A 52 2.38 4.95 -15.86
N ASP A 53 2.12 5.90 -14.97
CA ASP A 53 2.95 7.10 -14.83
C ASP A 53 4.41 6.72 -14.55
N PRO A 54 5.38 7.08 -15.41
CA PRO A 54 6.78 6.69 -15.24
C PRO A 54 7.38 7.07 -13.89
N ILE A 55 6.97 8.22 -13.35
CA ILE A 55 7.44 8.69 -12.04
C ILE A 55 6.94 7.76 -10.93
N SER A 56 5.65 7.39 -10.99
CA SER A 56 5.07 6.45 -10.02
C SER A 56 5.72 5.08 -10.09
N VAL A 57 6.04 4.58 -11.29
CA VAL A 57 6.74 3.30 -11.50
C VAL A 57 8.15 3.34 -10.91
N GLN A 58 8.89 4.42 -11.11
CA GLN A 58 10.24 4.58 -10.57
C GLN A 58 10.28 4.44 -9.04
N PHE A 59 9.26 4.96 -8.34
CA PHE A 59 9.17 4.84 -6.88
C PHE A 59 8.62 3.50 -6.39
N ALA A 60 7.73 2.88 -7.16
CA ALA A 60 7.16 1.60 -6.80
C ALA A 60 8.19 0.45 -6.85
N GLY A 61 9.16 0.50 -7.76
CA GLY A 61 10.17 -0.56 -7.94
C GLY A 61 9.57 -1.87 -8.46
N ASP A 62 10.29 -2.99 -8.23
CA ASP A 62 9.92 -4.32 -8.71
C ASP A 62 8.86 -4.98 -7.81
N ASN A 63 7.66 -4.44 -7.82
CA ASN A 63 6.52 -4.99 -7.10
C ASN A 63 5.24 -4.97 -7.97
N ILE A 64 4.14 -5.47 -7.44
CA ILE A 64 2.87 -5.53 -8.18
C ILE A 64 2.38 -4.16 -8.67
N VAL A 65 2.71 -3.07 -7.96
CA VAL A 65 2.30 -1.71 -8.33
C VAL A 65 3.14 -1.17 -9.47
N GLY A 66 4.47 -1.36 -9.42
CA GLY A 66 5.42 -0.84 -10.42
C GLY A 66 5.56 -1.71 -11.66
N SER A 67 5.22 -3.01 -11.58
CA SER A 67 5.47 -3.98 -12.65
C SER A 67 4.70 -3.70 -13.94
N ASP A 68 5.25 -4.19 -15.06
CA ASP A 68 4.58 -4.27 -16.35
C ASP A 68 3.39 -5.25 -16.32
N ARG A 69 2.67 -5.37 -17.45
CA ARG A 69 1.48 -6.24 -17.56
C ARG A 69 1.79 -7.71 -17.26
N GLU A 70 2.89 -8.23 -17.77
CA GLU A 70 3.25 -9.64 -17.63
C GLU A 70 3.57 -9.97 -16.17
N ASN A 71 4.47 -9.21 -15.57
CA ASN A 71 4.85 -9.34 -14.18
C ASN A 71 3.69 -9.06 -13.24
N HIS A 72 2.87 -8.03 -13.50
CA HIS A 72 1.65 -7.76 -12.75
C HIS A 72 0.70 -8.95 -12.78
N THR A 73 0.50 -9.57 -13.94
CA THR A 73 -0.36 -10.75 -14.07
C THR A 73 0.18 -11.94 -13.27
N ARG A 74 1.50 -12.13 -13.28
CA ARG A 74 2.19 -13.15 -12.49
C ARG A 74 2.03 -12.91 -10.99
N PHE A 75 2.28 -11.70 -10.53
CA PHE A 75 2.13 -11.30 -9.14
C PHE A 75 0.69 -11.45 -8.66
N ARG A 76 -0.26 -10.90 -9.41
CA ARG A 76 -1.69 -10.99 -9.07
C ARG A 76 -2.18 -12.44 -8.97
N ARG A 77 -1.73 -13.30 -9.88
CA ARG A 77 -2.08 -14.72 -9.85
C ARG A 77 -1.52 -15.43 -8.60
N ALA A 78 -0.30 -15.11 -8.22
CA ALA A 78 0.32 -15.63 -7.01
C ALA A 78 -0.43 -15.18 -5.73
N LEU A 79 -0.73 -13.89 -5.63
CA LEU A 79 -1.45 -13.33 -4.49
C LEU A 79 -2.90 -13.84 -4.38
N ALA A 80 -3.55 -14.19 -5.50
CA ALA A 80 -4.94 -14.64 -5.51
C ALA A 80 -5.20 -15.86 -4.60
N TYR A 81 -4.19 -16.70 -4.35
CA TYR A 81 -4.34 -17.83 -3.42
C TYR A 81 -4.63 -17.38 -1.99
N GLY A 82 -3.96 -16.30 -1.51
CA GLY A 82 -4.18 -15.76 -0.17
C GLY A 82 -5.49 -15.00 -0.02
N PHE A 83 -6.09 -14.56 -1.13
CA PHE A 83 -7.35 -13.78 -1.17
C PHE A 83 -8.53 -14.59 -1.73
N SER A 84 -8.42 -15.93 -1.82
CA SER A 84 -9.54 -16.76 -2.20
C SER A 84 -10.63 -16.78 -1.12
N ALA A 85 -11.89 -17.07 -1.51
CA ALA A 85 -12.99 -17.18 -0.55
C ALA A 85 -12.68 -18.18 0.58
N GLN A 86 -12.07 -19.32 0.24
CA GLN A 86 -11.65 -20.31 1.22
C GLN A 86 -10.57 -19.77 2.18
N ALA A 87 -9.54 -19.10 1.65
CA ALA A 87 -8.49 -18.51 2.49
C ALA A 87 -9.05 -17.42 3.43
N MET A 88 -10.00 -16.61 2.95
CA MET A 88 -10.66 -15.60 3.79
C MET A 88 -11.46 -16.23 4.92
N LEU A 89 -12.19 -17.34 4.68
CA LEU A 89 -12.89 -18.06 5.73
C LEU A 89 -11.93 -18.66 6.78
N GLU A 90 -10.81 -19.20 6.36
CA GLU A 90 -9.80 -19.73 7.27
C GLU A 90 -9.12 -18.65 8.12
N GLN A 91 -9.07 -17.41 7.64
CA GLN A 91 -8.52 -16.25 8.34
C GLN A 91 -9.55 -15.54 9.24
N GLU A 92 -10.84 -15.86 9.10
CA GLU A 92 -11.93 -15.20 9.84
C GLU A 92 -11.73 -15.21 11.37
N PRO A 93 -11.25 -16.28 12.02
CA PRO A 93 -10.99 -16.26 13.47
C PRO A 93 -9.96 -15.19 13.88
N THR A 94 -8.92 -14.98 13.05
CA THR A 94 -7.92 -13.94 13.26
C THR A 94 -8.55 -12.54 13.18
N PHE A 95 -9.36 -12.28 12.15
CA PHE A 95 -10.09 -11.02 12.04
C PHE A 95 -11.00 -10.77 13.24
N LYS A 96 -11.77 -11.77 13.64
CA LYS A 96 -12.67 -11.68 14.83
C LYS A 96 -11.90 -11.34 16.11
N SER A 97 -10.74 -11.95 16.30
CA SER A 97 -9.89 -11.68 17.47
C SER A 97 -9.50 -10.20 17.54
N TYR A 98 -8.99 -9.63 16.44
CA TYR A 98 -8.61 -8.21 16.41
C TYR A 98 -9.80 -7.26 16.53
N VAL A 99 -10.93 -7.60 15.95
CA VAL A 99 -12.17 -6.80 16.12
C VAL A 99 -12.62 -6.79 17.57
N ASN A 100 -12.62 -7.94 18.26
CA ASN A 100 -12.97 -8.02 19.66
C ASN A 100 -11.99 -7.21 20.54
N GLN A 101 -10.70 -7.32 20.26
CA GLN A 101 -9.67 -6.53 20.94
C GLN A 101 -9.86 -5.02 20.72
N LEU A 102 -10.21 -4.60 19.49
CA LEU A 102 -10.54 -3.20 19.21
C LEU A 102 -11.71 -2.72 20.06
N PHE A 103 -12.81 -3.48 20.13
CA PHE A 103 -13.97 -3.10 20.95
C PHE A 103 -13.62 -3.00 22.42
N GLN A 104 -12.86 -3.95 22.96
CA GLN A 104 -12.39 -3.91 24.33
C GLN A 104 -11.55 -2.64 24.58
N LYS A 105 -10.57 -2.37 23.74
CA LYS A 105 -9.69 -1.19 23.87
C LYS A 105 -10.46 0.12 23.75
N LEU A 106 -11.42 0.22 22.82
CA LEU A 106 -12.28 1.39 22.69
C LEU A 106 -13.12 1.62 23.93
N HIS A 107 -13.68 0.56 24.52
CA HIS A 107 -14.44 0.66 25.77
C HIS A 107 -13.58 1.15 26.93
N GLU A 108 -12.38 0.58 27.09
CA GLU A 108 -11.41 1.00 28.11
C GLU A 108 -11.02 2.49 27.95
N GLN A 109 -10.62 2.89 26.73
CA GLN A 109 -10.10 4.24 26.47
C GLN A 109 -11.18 5.31 26.48
N SER A 110 -12.40 4.96 26.09
CA SER A 110 -13.55 5.86 26.18
C SER A 110 -14.15 5.96 27.58
N SER A 111 -13.65 5.19 28.55
CA SER A 111 -14.22 5.07 29.91
C SER A 111 -15.72 4.79 29.87
N GLY A 112 -16.13 3.81 29.04
CA GLY A 112 -17.52 3.46 28.84
C GLY A 112 -18.33 4.52 28.08
N GLY A 113 -17.69 5.25 27.17
CA GLY A 113 -18.35 6.28 26.34
C GLY A 113 -18.33 7.69 26.94
N LYS A 114 -17.64 7.91 28.06
CA LYS A 114 -17.53 9.22 28.74
C LYS A 114 -16.42 10.11 28.14
N ARG A 115 -15.49 9.55 27.40
CA ARG A 115 -14.38 10.26 26.76
C ARG A 115 -14.41 10.05 25.25
N THR A 116 -14.12 11.11 24.51
CA THR A 116 -13.94 11.03 23.06
C THR A 116 -12.62 10.31 22.70
N VAL A 117 -12.66 9.47 21.67
CA VAL A 117 -11.49 8.77 21.14
C VAL A 117 -11.35 9.06 19.64
N ASP A 118 -10.13 9.12 19.16
CA ASP A 118 -9.85 9.22 17.72
C ASP A 118 -10.03 7.85 17.07
N ILE A 119 -11.21 7.59 16.55
CA ILE A 119 -11.57 6.31 15.93
C ILE A 119 -10.68 5.97 14.73
N SER A 120 -10.22 6.98 13.96
CA SER A 120 -9.32 6.76 12.82
C SER A 120 -8.00 6.15 13.26
N LYS A 121 -7.47 6.62 14.39
CA LYS A 121 -6.24 6.07 15.00
C LYS A 121 -6.41 4.62 15.41
N TRP A 122 -7.55 4.28 16.01
CA TRP A 122 -7.85 2.92 16.45
C TRP A 122 -8.06 1.94 15.30
N PHE A 123 -8.71 2.37 14.22
CA PHE A 123 -8.79 1.58 13.00
C PHE A 123 -7.42 1.36 12.37
N ASN A 124 -6.55 2.36 12.38
CA ASN A 124 -5.18 2.17 11.91
C ASN A 124 -4.43 1.14 12.75
N PHE A 125 -4.50 1.21 14.08
CA PHE A 125 -3.88 0.21 14.95
C PHE A 125 -4.35 -1.20 14.61
N THR A 126 -5.67 -1.37 14.49
CA THR A 126 -6.29 -2.66 14.15
C THR A 126 -5.83 -3.19 12.82
N THR A 127 -5.88 -2.36 11.77
CA THR A 127 -5.51 -2.79 10.41
C THR A 127 -4.02 -3.10 10.29
N PHE A 128 -3.15 -2.34 10.97
CA PHE A 128 -1.71 -2.64 10.98
C PHE A 128 -1.40 -3.92 11.73
N ASP A 129 -2.04 -4.18 12.86
CA ASP A 129 -1.84 -5.43 13.59
C ASP A 129 -2.36 -6.63 12.80
N MET A 130 -3.55 -6.51 12.17
CA MET A 130 -4.09 -7.54 11.29
C MET A 130 -3.14 -7.85 10.12
N ILE A 131 -2.68 -6.83 9.39
CA ILE A 131 -1.81 -7.07 8.24
C ILE A 131 -0.44 -7.58 8.67
N GLY A 132 0.08 -7.12 9.80
CA GLY A 132 1.32 -7.64 10.38
C GLY A 132 1.23 -9.13 10.66
N ASP A 133 0.15 -9.52 11.29
CA ASP A 133 -0.11 -10.90 11.64
C ASP A 133 -0.35 -11.79 10.40
N LEU A 134 -1.17 -11.36 9.45
CA LEU A 134 -1.49 -12.12 8.24
C LEU A 134 -0.37 -12.14 7.20
N ALA A 135 0.45 -11.08 7.12
CA ALA A 135 1.54 -10.99 6.16
C ALA A 135 2.87 -11.52 6.69
N PHE A 136 3.16 -11.27 7.97
CA PHE A 136 4.48 -11.59 8.56
C PHE A 136 4.40 -12.64 9.67
N GLY A 137 3.18 -13.06 10.07
CA GLY A 137 2.96 -14.02 11.17
C GLY A 137 3.16 -13.42 12.55
N GLU A 138 3.32 -12.10 12.67
CA GLU A 138 3.48 -11.39 13.93
C GLU A 138 2.79 -10.03 13.91
N SER A 139 2.03 -9.71 14.97
CA SER A 139 1.41 -8.41 15.18
C SER A 139 2.45 -7.31 15.40
N PHE A 140 2.11 -6.08 15.06
CA PHE A 140 2.89 -4.89 15.44
C PHE A 140 2.58 -4.41 16.86
N SER A 141 1.61 -5.01 17.54
CA SER A 141 1.16 -4.66 18.89
C SER A 141 0.73 -3.19 19.04
N CYS A 142 0.20 -2.60 17.99
CA CYS A 142 -0.29 -1.23 18.00
C CYS A 142 -1.54 -1.10 18.88
N LEU A 143 -2.45 -2.09 18.83
CA LEU A 143 -3.66 -2.14 19.65
C LEU A 143 -3.31 -2.31 21.14
N ASP A 144 -2.41 -3.23 21.45
CA ASP A 144 -2.02 -3.50 22.84
C ASP A 144 -1.39 -2.27 23.49
N ASN A 145 -0.45 -1.65 22.79
CA ASN A 145 0.32 -0.50 23.28
C ASN A 145 -0.41 0.84 23.10
N SER A 146 -1.54 0.87 22.40
CA SER A 146 -2.28 2.10 22.05
C SER A 146 -1.41 3.15 21.35
N THR A 147 -0.41 2.69 20.61
CA THR A 147 0.57 3.52 19.91
C THR A 147 1.03 2.86 18.62
N TYR A 148 1.51 3.67 17.66
CA TYR A 148 2.10 3.13 16.44
C TYR A 148 3.43 2.45 16.72
N HIS A 149 3.59 1.27 16.17
CA HIS A 149 4.91 0.64 16.09
C HIS A 149 5.86 1.55 15.28
N PRO A 150 7.15 1.69 15.66
CA PRO A 150 8.10 2.59 14.97
C PRO A 150 8.15 2.42 13.46
N TRP A 151 8.10 1.19 12.97
CA TRP A 151 8.05 0.91 11.53
C TRP A 151 6.78 1.43 10.85
N VAL A 152 5.63 1.33 11.52
CA VAL A 152 4.35 1.87 11.02
C VAL A 152 4.40 3.41 10.97
N ALA A 153 4.94 4.05 12.00
CA ALA A 153 5.15 5.49 12.03
C ALA A 153 6.05 5.95 10.88
N LEU A 154 7.15 5.23 10.63
CA LEU A 154 8.08 5.48 9.53
C LEU A 154 7.38 5.38 8.15
N ALA A 155 6.48 4.39 7.98
CA ALA A 155 5.71 4.24 6.75
C ALA A 155 4.82 5.48 6.47
N PHE A 156 4.13 6.00 7.50
CA PHE A 156 3.31 7.23 7.35
C PHE A 156 4.16 8.47 7.05
N GLU A 157 5.30 8.62 7.70
CA GLU A 157 6.22 9.74 7.41
C GLU A 157 6.75 9.68 5.97
N SER A 158 7.06 8.47 5.49
CA SER A 158 7.60 8.27 4.16
C SER A 158 6.59 8.60 3.05
N LEU A 159 5.29 8.37 3.24
CA LEU A 159 4.26 8.67 2.24
C LEU A 159 4.22 10.15 1.84
N ARG A 160 4.35 11.06 2.80
CA ARG A 160 4.38 12.51 2.51
C ARG A 160 5.58 12.87 1.66
N SER A 161 6.68 12.26 1.97
CA SER A 161 7.96 12.51 1.30
C SER A 161 7.97 11.94 -0.12
N VAL A 162 7.40 10.75 -0.33
CA VAL A 162 7.20 10.17 -1.68
C VAL A 162 6.35 11.09 -2.54
N ALA A 163 5.22 11.57 -2.00
CA ALA A 163 4.34 12.48 -2.73
C ALA A 163 5.08 13.77 -3.14
N PHE A 164 5.91 14.32 -2.25
CA PHE A 164 6.71 15.51 -2.53
C PHE A 164 7.74 15.26 -3.63
N ILE A 165 8.50 14.17 -3.55
CA ILE A 165 9.51 13.80 -4.54
C ILE A 165 8.86 13.51 -5.90
N ALA A 166 7.74 12.79 -5.92
CA ALA A 166 7.01 12.50 -7.13
C ALA A 166 6.54 13.78 -7.84
N GLU A 167 6.08 14.78 -7.08
CA GLU A 167 5.67 16.06 -7.66
C GLU A 167 6.86 16.87 -8.22
N ILE A 168 8.00 16.89 -7.54
CA ILE A 168 9.21 17.54 -8.06
C ILE A 168 9.72 16.83 -9.31
N GLY A 169 9.71 15.50 -9.32
CA GLY A 169 10.12 14.69 -10.47
C GLY A 169 9.33 14.95 -11.75
N ARG A 170 8.13 15.54 -11.65
CA ARG A 170 7.33 15.96 -12.81
C ARG A 170 7.88 17.20 -13.53
N TYR A 171 8.83 17.89 -12.90
CA TYR A 171 9.44 19.11 -13.44
C TYR A 171 10.96 18.91 -13.57
N PRO A 172 11.45 18.35 -14.71
CA PRO A 172 12.87 18.08 -14.90
C PRO A 172 13.78 19.28 -14.69
N SER A 173 13.29 20.49 -14.97
CA SER A 173 14.00 21.74 -14.73
C SER A 173 14.26 22.02 -13.24
N LEU A 174 13.49 21.42 -12.34
CA LEU A 174 13.65 21.54 -10.89
C LEU A 174 14.51 20.41 -10.28
N ALA A 175 14.90 19.42 -11.08
CA ALA A 175 15.69 18.28 -10.61
C ALA A 175 17.00 18.68 -9.89
N PRO A 176 17.76 19.69 -10.36
CA PRO A 176 18.97 20.15 -9.65
C PRO A 176 18.68 20.72 -8.25
N LEU A 177 17.50 21.30 -8.06
CA LEU A 177 17.05 21.88 -6.79
C LEU A 177 16.46 20.82 -5.84
N ALA A 178 16.09 19.65 -6.37
CA ALA A 178 15.49 18.57 -5.58
C ALA A 178 16.37 18.17 -4.40
N GLY A 179 17.70 18.09 -4.59
CA GLY A 179 18.65 17.77 -3.54
C GLY A 179 18.62 18.74 -2.34
N PHE A 180 18.36 20.01 -2.59
CA PHE A 180 18.22 21.03 -1.52
C PHE A 180 16.83 21.01 -0.87
N MET A 181 15.81 20.56 -1.57
CA MET A 181 14.42 20.53 -1.11
C MET A 181 14.07 19.23 -0.38
N LEU A 182 14.85 18.17 -0.57
CA LEU A 182 14.63 16.88 0.09
C LEU A 182 15.04 16.96 1.57
N PRO A 183 14.16 16.53 2.49
CA PRO A 183 14.54 16.40 3.89
C PRO A 183 15.76 15.48 4.03
N ARG A 184 16.75 15.93 4.80
CA ARG A 184 17.95 15.13 5.09
C ARG A 184 17.53 13.81 5.73
N GLY A 185 18.11 12.70 5.28
CA GLY A 185 17.82 11.35 5.79
C GLY A 185 16.56 10.70 5.21
N LEU A 186 15.87 11.33 4.25
CA LEU A 186 14.71 10.70 3.63
C LEU A 186 15.06 9.41 2.89
N LEU A 187 16.12 9.42 2.10
CA LEU A 187 16.58 8.25 1.35
C LEU A 187 17.03 7.12 2.29
N THR A 188 17.67 7.46 3.41
CA THR A 188 18.02 6.48 4.45
C THR A 188 16.78 5.85 5.07
N LYS A 189 15.76 6.64 5.41
CA LYS A 189 14.48 6.12 5.92
C LYS A 189 13.78 5.19 4.93
N PHE A 190 13.86 5.46 3.63
CA PHE A 190 13.36 4.55 2.61
C PHE A 190 14.13 3.23 2.56
N ALA A 191 15.46 3.30 2.59
CA ALA A 191 16.30 2.11 2.60
C ALA A 191 16.05 1.26 3.86
N GLU A 192 15.99 1.89 5.02
CA GLU A 192 15.67 1.24 6.30
C GLU A 192 14.29 0.56 6.27
N ASN A 193 13.27 1.24 5.72
CA ASN A 193 11.94 0.67 5.61
C ASN A 193 11.91 -0.57 4.70
N LYS A 194 12.59 -0.50 3.55
CA LYS A 194 12.72 -1.63 2.63
C LYS A 194 13.47 -2.81 3.26
N GLU A 195 14.55 -2.52 4.00
CA GLU A 195 15.33 -3.55 4.69
C GLU A 195 14.51 -4.23 5.80
N LEU A 196 13.82 -3.46 6.64
CA LEU A 196 12.95 -3.98 7.69
C LEU A 196 11.82 -4.86 7.11
N ALA A 197 11.18 -4.43 6.03
CA ALA A 197 10.19 -5.23 5.33
C ALA A 197 10.78 -6.55 4.83
N SER A 198 11.95 -6.50 4.18
CA SER A 198 12.64 -7.68 3.66
C SER A 198 13.03 -8.65 4.77
N MET A 199 13.53 -8.15 5.91
CA MET A 199 13.86 -8.97 7.07
C MET A 199 12.63 -9.70 7.63
N LYS A 200 11.49 -9.00 7.77
CA LYS A 200 10.24 -9.60 8.26
C LYS A 200 9.73 -10.70 7.33
N VAL A 201 9.76 -10.45 6.01
CA VAL A 201 9.37 -11.47 5.03
C VAL A 201 10.27 -12.69 5.09
N ARG A 202 11.60 -12.50 5.14
CA ARG A 202 12.56 -13.62 5.26
C ARG A 202 12.32 -14.42 6.54
N LYS A 203 12.21 -13.74 7.69
CA LYS A 203 11.88 -14.37 8.97
C LYS A 203 10.61 -15.23 8.87
N ARG A 204 9.56 -14.70 8.21
CA ARG A 204 8.31 -15.44 8.02
C ARG A 204 8.48 -16.65 7.11
N LEU A 205 9.25 -16.54 6.02
CA LEU A 205 9.52 -17.64 5.09
C LEU A 205 10.33 -18.77 5.75
N ASP A 206 11.25 -18.42 6.64
CA ASP A 206 12.08 -19.37 7.38
C ASP A 206 11.28 -20.08 8.51
N THR A 207 10.17 -19.48 8.94
CA THR A 207 9.32 -20.05 9.99
C THR A 207 8.42 -21.14 9.39
N LYS A 208 8.64 -22.39 9.77
CA LYS A 208 7.77 -23.51 9.40
C LYS A 208 6.50 -23.47 10.27
N THR A 209 5.37 -23.15 9.67
CA THR A 209 4.08 -23.11 10.34
C THR A 209 2.97 -23.41 9.34
N ASP A 210 1.95 -24.13 9.78
CA ASP A 210 0.74 -24.43 9.00
C ASP A 210 -0.35 -23.36 9.16
N ARG A 211 0.02 -22.19 9.66
CA ARG A 211 -0.90 -21.08 9.88
C ARG A 211 -1.53 -20.60 8.55
N PRO A 212 -2.85 -20.36 8.50
CA PRO A 212 -3.55 -19.88 7.31
C PRO A 212 -3.34 -18.36 7.13
N ASP A 213 -2.12 -17.95 6.81
CA ASP A 213 -1.77 -16.55 6.52
C ASP A 213 -1.50 -16.34 5.01
N PHE A 214 -1.35 -15.07 4.59
CA PHE A 214 -1.14 -14.73 3.19
C PHE A 214 0.13 -15.37 2.61
N VAL A 215 1.24 -15.30 3.32
CA VAL A 215 2.53 -15.85 2.84
C VAL A 215 2.47 -17.36 2.75
N GLY A 216 1.89 -18.02 3.74
CA GLY A 216 1.68 -19.48 3.73
C GLY A 216 0.86 -19.93 2.52
N LYS A 217 -0.30 -19.31 2.28
CA LYS A 217 -1.18 -19.61 1.15
C LYS A 217 -0.53 -19.31 -0.20
N VAL A 218 0.14 -18.17 -0.35
CA VAL A 218 0.88 -17.83 -1.57
C VAL A 218 1.98 -18.86 -1.84
N THR A 219 2.76 -19.21 -0.82
CA THR A 219 3.84 -20.21 -0.95
C THR A 219 3.31 -21.58 -1.32
N GLN A 220 2.22 -22.02 -0.70
CA GLN A 220 1.57 -23.30 -1.00
C GLN A 220 1.05 -23.34 -2.46
N GLY A 221 0.36 -22.26 -2.89
CA GLY A 221 -0.15 -22.15 -4.25
C GLY A 221 0.94 -22.10 -5.32
N LEU A 222 2.11 -21.52 -5.03
CA LEU A 222 3.25 -21.50 -5.93
C LEU A 222 3.96 -22.86 -6.02
N LYS A 223 4.12 -23.57 -4.90
CA LYS A 223 4.70 -24.91 -4.85
C LYS A 223 3.85 -25.91 -5.63
N SER A 224 2.51 -25.85 -5.53
CA SER A 224 1.61 -26.77 -6.23
C SER A 224 1.72 -26.69 -7.76
N LYS A 225 2.21 -25.57 -8.31
CA LYS A 225 2.37 -25.35 -9.76
C LYS A 225 3.81 -25.47 -10.27
N GLY A 226 4.77 -25.82 -9.42
CA GLY A 226 6.17 -25.98 -9.82
C GLY A 226 6.86 -24.69 -10.32
N THR A 227 6.31 -23.52 -10.02
CA THR A 227 6.58 -22.31 -10.82
C THR A 227 7.56 -21.33 -10.19
N VAL A 228 7.98 -21.42 -8.90
CA VAL A 228 8.83 -20.37 -8.30
C VAL A 228 9.84 -20.87 -7.28
N SER A 229 11.09 -20.45 -7.50
CA SER A 229 12.12 -20.38 -6.47
C SER A 229 11.70 -19.38 -5.38
N THR A 230 11.82 -19.76 -4.13
CA THR A 230 11.53 -18.94 -2.93
C THR A 230 12.29 -17.61 -2.89
N HIS A 231 13.32 -17.45 -3.70
CA HIS A 231 14.13 -16.24 -3.82
C HIS A 231 13.37 -15.01 -4.34
N HIS A 232 12.28 -15.21 -5.11
CA HIS A 232 11.50 -14.13 -5.70
C HIS A 232 10.34 -13.65 -4.81
N LEU A 233 10.01 -14.36 -3.72
CA LEU A 233 8.90 -13.99 -2.83
C LEU A 233 9.13 -12.66 -2.09
N GLY A 234 10.37 -12.29 -1.82
CA GLY A 234 10.71 -11.00 -1.20
C GLY A 234 10.38 -9.78 -2.07
N SER A 235 10.17 -9.97 -3.38
CA SER A 235 9.78 -8.91 -4.31
C SER A 235 8.25 -8.78 -4.45
N PHE A 236 7.48 -9.71 -3.88
CA PHE A 236 6.01 -9.72 -4.00
C PHE A 236 5.32 -8.89 -2.92
N LEU A 237 5.95 -8.70 -1.78
CA LEU A 237 5.46 -8.02 -0.59
C LEU A 237 6.22 -6.74 -0.30
#